data_64345142f0a26f9d86ee945b7209393f
#
_entry.id   64345142f0a26f9d86ee945b7209393f
#
_cell.length_a   1.000
_cell.length_b   1.000
_cell.length_c   1.000
_cell.angle_alpha   90.00
_cell.angle_beta   90.00
_cell.angle_gamma   90.00
#
_symmetry.space_group_name_H-M   'P 1'
#
loop_
_entity.id
_entity.type
_entity.pdbx_description
1 polymer ?
#
loop_
_entity_poly.entity_id
_entity_poly.type
_entity_poly.pdbx_seq_one_letter_code
_entity_poly.pdbx_strand_id
1 'polypeptide(L)'
;IPGRIKLFFCLAVTVAVMPALPPTKIADLFSLATALLLGEQVIIGIMLGFVTVMVVNTFTLAGQIIAMQTGLGFASLVDPASGTNVPAVGQFFLILSSLLFWAMDGHLAYLQFVVASFDTIPIPASDFASVKFKEISEWGSWMFATALSLAIAPLTAMLLINFSFGIMTRAAPQLNIFAIGFPITMCAGLLIMWLTMGNFYSHFVMQWQRALDFSCYLIDCGVAP
;
A
#
# COMPACT_ATOMS: atom_id res chain seq x y z
N ILE A 1 -5.63 -15.03 5.02
CA ILE A 1 -4.81 -16.25 5.23
C ILE A 1 -4.61 -16.43 6.74
N PRO A 2 -4.87 -17.62 7.32
CA PRO A 2 -4.66 -17.90 8.75
C PRO A 2 -3.21 -17.63 9.17
N GLY A 3 -3.03 -17.09 10.41
CA GLY A 3 -1.69 -16.74 10.92
C GLY A 3 -0.68 -17.89 10.90
N ARG A 4 -1.17 -19.11 11.14
CA ARG A 4 -0.33 -20.32 11.10
C ARG A 4 0.31 -20.55 9.72
N ILE A 5 -0.44 -20.34 8.63
CA ILE A 5 0.09 -20.49 7.25
C ILE A 5 1.14 -19.44 6.96
N LYS A 6 0.94 -18.19 7.40
CA LYS A 6 1.93 -17.12 7.27
C LYS A 6 3.24 -17.48 7.97
N LEU A 7 3.16 -18.02 9.19
CA LEU A 7 4.32 -18.43 9.98
C LEU A 7 5.11 -19.55 9.29
N PHE A 8 4.42 -20.60 8.81
CA PHE A 8 5.11 -21.70 8.09
C PHE A 8 5.72 -21.21 6.77
N PHE A 9 5.05 -20.31 6.07
CA PHE A 9 5.61 -19.71 4.85
C PHE A 9 6.88 -18.90 5.15
N CYS A 10 6.86 -18.04 6.19
CA CYS A 10 8.05 -17.31 6.61
C CYS A 10 9.19 -18.23 7.00
N LEU A 11 8.92 -19.31 7.76
CA LEU A 11 9.94 -20.31 8.11
C LEU A 11 10.51 -21.00 6.87
N ALA A 12 9.67 -21.40 5.91
CA ALA A 12 10.12 -22.03 4.67
C ALA A 12 11.04 -21.09 3.86
N VAL A 13 10.66 -19.81 3.73
CA VAL A 13 11.48 -18.80 3.05
C VAL A 13 12.81 -18.59 3.79
N THR A 14 12.78 -18.49 5.12
CA THR A 14 14.00 -18.34 5.93
C THR A 14 14.96 -19.51 5.71
N VAL A 15 14.48 -20.75 5.73
CA VAL A 15 15.29 -21.94 5.49
C VAL A 15 15.85 -21.93 4.06
N ALA A 16 15.07 -21.49 3.07
CA ALA A 16 15.51 -21.42 1.67
C ALA A 16 16.59 -20.35 1.45
N VAL A 17 16.53 -19.23 2.17
CA VAL A 17 17.46 -18.10 2.05
C VAL A 17 18.73 -18.31 2.91
N MET A 18 18.65 -19.10 3.98
CA MET A 18 19.75 -19.33 4.93
C MET A 18 21.12 -19.65 4.28
N PRO A 19 21.22 -20.51 3.23
CA PRO A 19 22.51 -20.80 2.60
C PRO A 19 23.10 -19.64 1.81
N ALA A 20 22.31 -18.62 1.46
CA ALA A 20 22.78 -17.44 0.74
C ALA A 20 23.28 -16.33 1.67
N LEU A 21 23.07 -16.46 2.99
CA LEU A 21 23.45 -15.44 3.95
C LEU A 21 24.91 -15.59 4.41
N PRO A 22 25.61 -14.48 4.68
CA PRO A 22 26.98 -14.54 5.23
C PRO A 22 26.98 -15.22 6.62
N PRO A 23 28.00 -16.03 6.94
CA PRO A 23 28.09 -16.70 8.23
C PRO A 23 28.31 -15.71 9.36
N THR A 24 27.36 -15.61 10.27
CA THR A 24 27.44 -14.75 11.45
C THR A 24 27.99 -15.51 12.66
N LYS A 25 28.97 -14.92 13.37
CA LYS A 25 29.50 -15.48 14.61
C LYS A 25 28.79 -14.83 15.78
N ILE A 26 27.86 -15.54 16.40
CA ILE A 26 27.20 -15.12 17.64
C ILE A 26 27.95 -15.80 18.79
N ALA A 27 28.57 -15.01 19.66
CA ALA A 27 29.41 -15.52 20.76
C ALA A 27 28.58 -16.28 21.82
N ASP A 28 27.46 -15.69 22.27
CA ASP A 28 26.60 -16.26 23.29
C ASP A 28 25.12 -16.11 22.92
N LEU A 29 24.42 -17.22 22.73
CA LEU A 29 23.01 -17.26 22.32
C LEU A 29 22.05 -16.67 23.36
N PHE A 30 22.38 -16.67 24.64
CA PHE A 30 21.55 -16.20 25.75
C PHE A 30 22.04 -14.90 26.37
N SER A 31 22.80 -14.08 25.63
CA SER A 31 23.26 -12.78 26.12
C SER A 31 22.24 -11.69 25.83
N LEU A 32 22.26 -10.61 26.64
CA LEU A 32 21.47 -9.39 26.38
C LEU A 32 21.81 -8.79 25.02
N ALA A 33 23.05 -8.88 24.58
CA ALA A 33 23.52 -8.41 23.27
C ALA A 33 22.80 -9.16 22.12
N THR A 34 22.65 -10.49 22.24
CA THR A 34 21.93 -11.29 21.25
C THR A 34 20.43 -10.94 21.22
N ALA A 35 19.83 -10.66 22.37
CA ALA A 35 18.43 -10.22 22.44
C ALA A 35 18.23 -8.86 21.75
N LEU A 36 19.15 -7.93 21.91
CA LEU A 36 19.13 -6.64 21.21
C LEU A 36 19.30 -6.81 19.70
N LEU A 37 20.25 -7.64 19.25
CA LEU A 37 20.44 -7.98 17.84
C LEU A 37 19.18 -8.54 17.21
N LEU A 38 18.48 -9.45 17.89
CA LEU A 38 17.19 -9.97 17.39
C LEU A 38 16.16 -8.86 17.25
N GLY A 39 16.10 -7.95 18.22
CA GLY A 39 15.21 -6.77 18.15
C GLY A 39 15.51 -5.89 16.93
N GLU A 40 16.77 -5.61 16.67
CA GLU A 40 17.22 -4.83 15.51
C GLU A 40 16.81 -5.50 14.19
N GLN A 41 17.04 -6.81 14.03
CA GLN A 41 16.66 -7.55 12.83
C GLN A 41 15.15 -7.58 12.60
N VAL A 42 14.35 -7.69 13.67
CA VAL A 42 12.89 -7.61 13.59
C VAL A 42 12.45 -6.22 13.11
N ILE A 43 13.05 -5.16 13.62
CA ILE A 43 12.73 -3.78 13.22
C ILE A 43 13.08 -3.56 11.74
N ILE A 44 14.25 -3.98 11.27
CA ILE A 44 14.66 -3.88 9.86
C ILE A 44 13.67 -4.63 8.96
N GLY A 45 13.30 -5.85 9.33
CA GLY A 45 12.32 -6.64 8.56
C GLY A 45 10.93 -5.98 8.51
N ILE A 46 10.47 -5.41 9.63
CA ILE A 46 9.21 -4.64 9.68
C ILE A 46 9.28 -3.42 8.77
N MET A 47 10.39 -2.68 8.77
CA MET A 47 10.58 -1.50 7.94
C MET A 47 10.47 -1.82 6.44
N LEU A 48 11.19 -2.83 5.98
CA LEU A 48 11.16 -3.24 4.57
C LEU A 48 9.75 -3.72 4.16
N GLY A 49 9.09 -4.53 5.03
CA GLY A 49 7.73 -4.98 4.80
C GLY A 49 6.72 -3.83 4.78
N PHE A 50 6.91 -2.82 5.63
CA PHE A 50 6.03 -1.66 5.73
C PHE A 50 6.00 -0.84 4.44
N VAL A 51 7.15 -0.62 3.78
CA VAL A 51 7.21 0.10 2.49
C VAL A 51 6.36 -0.59 1.44
N THR A 52 6.47 -1.91 1.29
CA THR A 52 5.69 -2.69 0.33
C THR A 52 4.18 -2.63 0.61
N VAL A 53 3.79 -2.75 1.88
CA VAL A 53 2.39 -2.64 2.31
C VAL A 53 1.84 -1.25 2.02
N MET A 54 2.62 -0.19 2.22
CA MET A 54 2.22 1.18 1.92
C MET A 54 1.95 1.42 0.43
N VAL A 55 2.71 0.80 -0.48
CA VAL A 55 2.44 0.89 -1.93
C VAL A 55 1.04 0.39 -2.26
N VAL A 56 0.68 -0.80 -1.79
CA VAL A 56 -0.64 -1.39 -2.03
C VAL A 56 -1.74 -0.56 -1.37
N ASN A 57 -1.50 -0.06 -0.16
CA ASN A 57 -2.45 0.78 0.56
C ASN A 57 -2.66 2.15 -0.10
N THR A 58 -1.69 2.69 -0.84
CA THR A 58 -1.86 3.92 -1.63
C THR A 58 -3.03 3.78 -2.61
N PHE A 59 -3.10 2.67 -3.33
CA PHE A 59 -4.18 2.40 -4.28
C PHE A 59 -5.51 2.12 -3.58
N THR A 60 -5.47 1.37 -2.49
CA THR A 60 -6.67 1.12 -1.67
C THR A 60 -7.27 2.43 -1.15
N LEU A 61 -6.43 3.34 -0.68
CA LEU A 61 -6.85 4.66 -0.20
C LEU A 61 -7.42 5.52 -1.33
N ALA A 62 -6.79 5.54 -2.50
CA ALA A 62 -7.32 6.23 -3.68
C ALA A 62 -8.72 5.70 -4.05
N GLY A 63 -8.91 4.38 -4.05
CA GLY A 63 -10.20 3.74 -4.28
C GLY A 63 -11.25 4.10 -3.22
N GLN A 64 -10.86 4.24 -1.95
CA GLN A 64 -11.75 4.69 -0.87
C GLN A 64 -12.20 6.14 -1.07
N ILE A 65 -11.28 7.04 -1.44
CA ILE A 65 -11.60 8.44 -1.73
C ILE A 65 -12.62 8.54 -2.89
N ILE A 66 -12.39 7.78 -3.96
CA ILE A 66 -13.31 7.71 -5.10
C ILE A 66 -14.67 7.14 -4.67
N ALA A 67 -14.69 6.06 -3.89
CA ALA A 67 -15.91 5.43 -3.41
C ALA A 67 -16.79 6.39 -2.59
N MET A 68 -16.18 7.17 -1.72
CA MET A 68 -16.91 8.16 -0.90
C MET A 68 -17.59 9.22 -1.76
N GLN A 69 -16.93 9.69 -2.81
CA GLN A 69 -17.45 10.73 -3.68
C GLN A 69 -18.53 10.23 -4.65
N THR A 70 -18.46 8.95 -5.05
CA THR A 70 -19.44 8.33 -5.98
C THR A 70 -20.68 7.79 -5.26
N GLY A 71 -20.71 7.84 -3.93
CA GLY A 71 -21.78 7.24 -3.12
C GLY A 71 -21.67 5.72 -2.95
N LEU A 72 -20.72 5.06 -3.63
CA LEU A 72 -20.46 3.62 -3.47
C LEU A 72 -19.90 3.27 -2.08
N GLY A 73 -19.38 4.27 -1.36
CA GLY A 73 -18.94 4.13 0.03
C GLY A 73 -20.06 3.77 1.01
N PHE A 74 -21.31 4.15 0.73
CA PHE A 74 -22.45 3.82 1.58
C PHE A 74 -22.79 2.31 1.59
N ALA A 75 -22.43 1.59 0.55
CA ALA A 75 -22.64 0.14 0.48
C ALA A 75 -21.88 -0.62 1.59
N SER A 76 -20.74 -0.12 2.02
CA SER A 76 -19.97 -0.71 3.13
C SER A 76 -20.60 -0.51 4.51
N LEU A 77 -21.44 0.52 4.66
CA LEU A 77 -22.16 0.81 5.91
C LEU A 77 -23.37 -0.11 6.11
N VAL A 78 -23.87 -0.73 5.02
CA VAL A 78 -25.11 -1.52 5.02
C VAL A 78 -24.86 -3.02 5.27
N ASP A 79 -23.62 -3.51 5.09
CA ASP A 79 -23.28 -4.92 5.32
C ASP A 79 -22.23 -5.11 6.44
N PRO A 80 -22.66 -5.06 7.71
CA PRO A 80 -21.77 -5.36 8.83
C PRO A 80 -21.36 -6.84 8.92
N ALA A 81 -21.98 -7.73 8.12
CA ALA A 81 -21.70 -9.16 8.18
C ALA A 81 -20.37 -9.55 7.51
N SER A 82 -19.88 -8.75 6.58
CA SER A 82 -18.59 -8.99 5.89
C SER A 82 -17.36 -8.69 6.75
N GLY A 83 -17.52 -7.99 7.88
CA GLY A 83 -16.43 -7.62 8.80
C GLY A 83 -15.34 -6.70 8.21
N THR A 84 -15.48 -6.30 6.95
CA THR A 84 -14.55 -5.40 6.26
C THR A 84 -15.21 -4.05 6.04
N ASN A 85 -14.69 -3.01 6.71
CA ASN A 85 -15.17 -1.63 6.56
C ASN A 85 -14.57 -0.92 5.33
N VAL A 86 -14.10 -1.67 4.33
CA VAL A 86 -13.49 -1.08 3.13
C VAL A 86 -14.50 -1.05 2.00
N PRO A 87 -14.78 0.13 1.41
CA PRO A 87 -15.69 0.25 0.28
C PRO A 87 -15.31 -0.67 -0.88
N ALA A 88 -16.30 -1.18 -1.62
CA ALA A 88 -16.09 -2.12 -2.73
C ALA A 88 -15.05 -1.65 -3.76
N VAL A 89 -15.01 -0.34 -4.04
CA VAL A 89 -14.01 0.26 -4.94
C VAL A 89 -12.60 0.17 -4.34
N GLY A 90 -12.45 0.42 -3.04
CA GLY A 90 -11.16 0.27 -2.34
C GLY A 90 -10.67 -1.19 -2.39
N GLN A 91 -11.57 -2.15 -2.22
CA GLN A 91 -11.26 -3.58 -2.37
C GLN A 91 -10.87 -3.94 -3.81
N PHE A 92 -11.57 -3.39 -4.80
CA PHE A 92 -11.22 -3.58 -6.21
C PHE A 92 -9.79 -3.09 -6.50
N PHE A 93 -9.42 -1.89 -6.05
CA PHE A 93 -8.07 -1.35 -6.22
C PHE A 93 -7.03 -2.17 -5.44
N LEU A 94 -7.35 -2.68 -4.25
CA LEU A 94 -6.50 -3.58 -3.48
C LEU A 94 -6.19 -4.87 -4.24
N ILE A 95 -7.22 -5.50 -4.80
CA ILE A 95 -7.06 -6.75 -5.58
C ILE A 95 -6.23 -6.47 -6.84
N LEU A 96 -6.56 -5.42 -7.57
CA LEU A 96 -5.86 -5.07 -8.81
C LEU A 96 -4.38 -4.75 -8.57
N SER A 97 -4.06 -3.93 -7.56
CA SER A 97 -2.67 -3.63 -7.19
C SER A 97 -1.92 -4.87 -6.71
N SER A 98 -2.58 -5.76 -5.97
CA SER A 98 -1.98 -7.03 -5.55
C SER A 98 -1.70 -7.95 -6.74
N LEU A 99 -2.61 -8.05 -7.70
CA LEU A 99 -2.39 -8.83 -8.93
C LEU A 99 -1.24 -8.27 -9.77
N LEU A 100 -1.13 -6.94 -9.90
CA LEU A 100 -0.02 -6.30 -10.59
C LEU A 100 1.32 -6.55 -9.88
N PHE A 101 1.33 -6.48 -8.54
CA PHE A 101 2.51 -6.80 -7.74
C PHE A 101 3.01 -8.23 -8.03
N TRP A 102 2.10 -9.20 -8.12
CA TRP A 102 2.46 -10.58 -8.46
C TRP A 102 2.88 -10.73 -9.93
N ALA A 103 2.17 -10.06 -10.85
CA ALA A 103 2.47 -10.12 -12.29
C ALA A 103 3.81 -9.48 -12.66
N MET A 104 4.31 -8.55 -11.86
CA MET A 104 5.60 -7.88 -12.05
C MET A 104 6.74 -8.54 -11.24
N ASP A 105 6.52 -9.73 -10.70
CA ASP A 105 7.49 -10.43 -9.84
C ASP A 105 7.95 -9.59 -8.63
N GLY A 106 7.08 -8.69 -8.14
CA GLY A 106 7.36 -7.81 -7.02
C GLY A 106 7.73 -8.58 -5.74
N HIS A 107 7.18 -9.76 -5.56
CA HIS A 107 7.51 -10.66 -4.44
C HIS A 107 8.96 -11.17 -4.53
N LEU A 108 9.48 -11.44 -5.73
CA LEU A 108 10.88 -11.86 -5.92
C LEU A 108 11.82 -10.68 -5.68
N ALA A 109 11.50 -9.50 -6.23
CA ALA A 109 12.26 -8.29 -6.00
C ALA A 109 12.33 -7.98 -4.49
N TYR A 110 11.22 -8.09 -3.76
CA TYR A 110 11.19 -7.89 -2.32
C TYR A 110 12.09 -8.87 -1.56
N LEU A 111 12.04 -10.16 -1.92
CA LEU A 111 12.92 -11.18 -1.31
C LEU A 111 14.39 -10.90 -1.59
N GLN A 112 14.74 -10.46 -2.80
CA GLN A 112 16.11 -10.05 -3.15
C GLN A 112 16.58 -8.88 -2.27
N PHE A 113 15.71 -7.86 -2.01
CA PHE A 113 16.02 -6.78 -1.10
C PHE A 113 16.26 -7.26 0.33
N VAL A 114 15.44 -8.18 0.81
CA VAL A 114 15.63 -8.75 2.15
C VAL A 114 16.97 -9.49 2.24
N VAL A 115 17.38 -10.22 1.21
CA VAL A 115 18.70 -10.89 1.18
C VAL A 115 19.83 -9.85 1.12
N ALA A 116 19.73 -8.87 0.23
CA ALA A 116 20.72 -7.81 0.08
C ALA A 116 20.90 -6.96 1.33
N SER A 117 19.86 -6.82 2.17
CA SER A 117 19.97 -6.08 3.43
C SER A 117 20.96 -6.70 4.41
N PHE A 118 21.23 -7.99 4.35
CA PHE A 118 22.25 -8.64 5.20
C PHE A 118 23.68 -8.36 4.74
N ASP A 119 23.89 -8.01 3.48
CA ASP A 119 25.19 -7.60 2.97
C ASP A 119 25.50 -6.14 3.29
N THR A 120 24.48 -5.26 3.23
CA THR A 120 24.62 -3.83 3.49
C THR A 120 24.55 -3.46 4.97
N ILE A 121 23.74 -4.20 5.73
CA ILE A 121 23.61 -4.06 7.19
C ILE A 121 24.04 -5.40 7.84
N PRO A 122 25.35 -5.67 7.96
CA PRO A 122 25.84 -6.92 8.50
C PRO A 122 25.45 -7.11 9.97
N ILE A 123 25.31 -8.36 10.38
CA ILE A 123 25.04 -8.72 11.78
C ILE A 123 26.38 -9.00 12.49
N PRO A 124 26.71 -8.33 13.63
CA PRO A 124 25.95 -7.29 14.31
C PRO A 124 25.97 -5.94 13.56
N ALA A 125 24.85 -5.25 13.52
CA ALA A 125 24.81 -3.91 12.95
C ALA A 125 25.74 -2.99 13.77
N SER A 126 26.79 -2.49 13.12
CA SER A 126 27.76 -1.61 13.77
C SER A 126 27.15 -0.24 14.11
N ASP A 127 26.04 0.11 13.50
CA ASP A 127 25.40 1.40 13.66
C ASP A 127 23.88 1.35 13.39
N PHE A 128 23.13 0.73 14.31
CA PHE A 128 21.66 0.73 14.26
C PHE A 128 21.07 2.16 14.30
N ALA A 129 21.83 3.12 14.85
CA ALA A 129 21.43 4.52 14.87
C ALA A 129 21.41 5.17 13.48
N SER A 130 22.05 4.56 12.47
CA SER A 130 22.04 5.02 11.07
C SER A 130 20.72 4.70 10.35
N VAL A 131 19.85 3.87 10.94
CA VAL A 131 18.57 3.54 10.37
C VAL A 131 17.69 4.79 10.25
N LYS A 132 17.27 5.07 9.03
CA LYS A 132 16.56 6.30 8.64
C LYS A 132 15.07 6.26 9.03
N PHE A 133 14.74 6.20 10.33
CA PHE A 133 13.36 6.12 10.83
C PHE A 133 12.49 7.32 10.43
N LYS A 134 13.10 8.50 10.33
CA LYS A 134 12.40 9.72 9.93
C LYS A 134 11.85 9.61 8.51
N GLU A 135 12.66 9.10 7.59
CA GLU A 135 12.29 8.94 6.18
C GLU A 135 11.14 7.94 6.00
N ILE A 136 11.05 6.91 6.85
CA ILE A 136 9.91 5.97 6.83
C ILE A 136 8.62 6.69 7.21
N SER A 137 8.66 7.59 8.17
CA SER A 137 7.49 8.41 8.53
C SER A 137 7.10 9.35 7.39
N GLU A 138 8.06 9.94 6.69
CA GLU A 138 7.84 10.80 5.53
C GLU A 138 7.25 10.01 4.34
N TRP A 139 7.59 8.74 4.21
CA TRP A 139 6.99 7.84 3.21
C TRP A 139 5.46 7.71 3.39
N GLY A 140 4.95 7.71 4.61
CA GLY A 140 3.51 7.76 4.88
C GLY A 140 2.85 9.02 4.30
N SER A 141 3.47 10.19 4.47
CA SER A 141 2.98 11.45 3.86
C SER A 141 2.91 11.36 2.34
N TRP A 142 3.92 10.76 1.73
CA TRP A 142 3.97 10.53 0.30
C TRP A 142 2.87 9.56 -0.19
N MET A 143 2.55 8.53 0.57
CA MET A 143 1.41 7.63 0.30
C MET A 143 0.09 8.41 0.18
N PHE A 144 -0.21 9.29 1.13
CA PHE A 144 -1.41 10.12 1.11
C PHE A 144 -1.43 11.10 -0.07
N ALA A 145 -0.31 11.77 -0.35
CA ALA A 145 -0.19 12.69 -1.47
C ALA A 145 -0.42 11.98 -2.82
N THR A 146 0.12 10.78 -2.96
CA THR A 146 -0.05 9.98 -4.18
C THR A 146 -1.47 9.45 -4.32
N ALA A 147 -2.07 8.94 -3.24
CA ALA A 147 -3.46 8.49 -3.26
C ALA A 147 -4.41 9.63 -3.66
N LEU A 148 -4.18 10.83 -3.14
CA LEU A 148 -4.96 12.01 -3.51
C LEU A 148 -4.72 12.40 -4.99
N SER A 149 -3.47 12.37 -5.45
CA SER A 149 -3.13 12.65 -6.85
C SER A 149 -3.83 11.68 -7.83
N LEU A 150 -3.92 10.40 -7.49
CA LEU A 150 -4.66 9.39 -8.25
C LEU A 150 -6.17 9.65 -8.27
N ALA A 151 -6.71 10.13 -7.15
CA ALA A 151 -8.13 10.36 -6.99
C ALA A 151 -8.59 11.73 -7.50
N ILE A 152 -7.69 12.70 -7.74
CA ILE A 152 -8.07 14.10 -7.99
C ILE A 152 -8.92 14.29 -9.24
N ALA A 153 -8.61 13.57 -10.32
CA ALA A 153 -9.39 13.65 -11.56
C ALA A 153 -10.83 13.10 -11.40
N PRO A 154 -11.04 11.86 -10.91
CA PRO A 154 -12.39 11.37 -10.61
C PRO A 154 -13.10 12.21 -9.55
N LEU A 155 -12.40 12.70 -8.54
CA LEU A 155 -12.96 13.51 -7.47
C LEU A 155 -13.50 14.84 -8.01
N THR A 156 -12.72 15.56 -8.84
CA THR A 156 -13.15 16.83 -9.43
C THR A 156 -14.33 16.64 -10.39
N ALA A 157 -14.32 15.60 -11.21
CA ALA A 157 -15.44 15.30 -12.11
C ALA A 157 -16.72 15.00 -11.32
N MET A 158 -16.64 14.20 -10.26
CA MET A 158 -17.78 13.89 -9.41
C MET A 158 -18.29 15.11 -8.62
N LEU A 159 -17.39 15.99 -8.18
CA LEU A 159 -17.78 17.25 -7.54
C LEU A 159 -18.62 18.13 -8.48
N LEU A 160 -18.22 18.25 -9.75
CA LEU A 160 -18.97 19.01 -10.76
C LEU A 160 -20.36 18.41 -10.98
N ILE A 161 -20.47 17.08 -11.07
CA ILE A 161 -21.75 16.37 -11.20
C ILE A 161 -22.63 16.65 -9.97
N ASN A 162 -22.10 16.46 -8.77
CA ASN A 162 -22.84 16.69 -7.54
C ASN A 162 -23.29 18.16 -7.38
N PHE A 163 -22.43 19.09 -7.78
CA PHE A 163 -22.78 20.52 -7.80
C PHE A 163 -23.91 20.82 -8.80
N SER A 164 -23.88 20.22 -9.99
CA SER A 164 -24.93 20.33 -10.99
C SER A 164 -26.28 19.82 -10.47
N PHE A 165 -26.29 18.69 -9.75
CA PHE A 165 -27.49 18.19 -9.07
C PHE A 165 -27.96 19.12 -7.97
N GLY A 166 -27.06 19.73 -7.20
CA GLY A 166 -27.41 20.70 -6.18
C GLY A 166 -28.13 21.93 -6.76
N ILE A 167 -27.71 22.41 -7.93
CA ILE A 167 -28.39 23.51 -8.63
C ILE A 167 -29.75 23.04 -9.17
N MET A 168 -29.80 21.86 -9.79
CA MET A 168 -31.00 21.30 -10.36
C MET A 168 -32.13 21.12 -9.33
N THR A 169 -31.82 20.64 -8.12
CA THR A 169 -32.78 20.48 -7.04
C THR A 169 -33.29 21.81 -6.50
N ARG A 170 -32.48 22.86 -6.60
CA ARG A 170 -32.91 24.22 -6.23
C ARG A 170 -33.86 24.80 -7.26
N ALA A 171 -33.67 24.49 -8.56
CA ALA A 171 -34.54 24.95 -9.65
C ALA A 171 -35.83 24.14 -9.74
N ALA A 172 -35.79 22.84 -9.43
CA ALA A 172 -36.93 21.93 -9.48
C ALA A 172 -37.03 21.10 -8.19
N PRO A 173 -37.60 21.65 -7.10
CA PRO A 173 -37.67 20.97 -5.79
C PRO A 173 -38.49 19.69 -5.78
N GLN A 174 -39.30 19.47 -6.82
CA GLN A 174 -40.09 18.26 -7.00
C GLN A 174 -39.24 17.03 -7.37
N LEU A 175 -38.00 17.22 -7.84
CA LEU A 175 -37.07 16.13 -8.14
C LEU A 175 -36.45 15.64 -6.83
N ASN A 176 -36.79 14.41 -6.46
CA ASN A 176 -36.19 13.78 -5.30
C ASN A 176 -34.74 13.41 -5.63
N ILE A 177 -33.79 14.17 -5.05
CA ILE A 177 -32.34 13.97 -5.27
C ILE A 177 -31.88 12.56 -4.90
N PHE A 178 -32.48 11.94 -3.89
CA PHE A 178 -32.13 10.60 -3.48
C PHE A 178 -32.62 9.53 -4.47
N ALA A 179 -33.77 9.76 -5.11
CA ALA A 179 -34.32 8.79 -6.05
C ALA A 179 -33.64 8.84 -7.42
N ILE A 180 -33.23 10.03 -7.89
CA ILE A 180 -32.66 10.22 -9.23
C ILE A 180 -31.16 10.52 -9.16
N GLY A 181 -30.71 11.34 -8.22
CA GLY A 181 -29.31 11.78 -8.10
C GLY A 181 -28.39 10.64 -7.74
N PHE A 182 -28.75 9.82 -6.74
CA PHE A 182 -27.91 8.71 -6.29
C PHE A 182 -27.61 7.66 -7.38
N PRO A 183 -28.59 7.12 -8.12
CA PRO A 183 -28.29 6.22 -9.23
C PRO A 183 -27.42 6.85 -10.32
N ILE A 184 -27.65 8.11 -10.66
CA ILE A 184 -26.88 8.81 -11.69
C ILE A 184 -25.44 9.03 -11.22
N THR A 185 -25.22 9.45 -9.99
CA THR A 185 -23.85 9.61 -9.46
C THR A 185 -23.10 8.29 -9.39
N MET A 186 -23.76 7.19 -9.04
CA MET A 186 -23.16 5.85 -9.10
C MET A 186 -22.75 5.45 -10.51
N CYS A 187 -23.64 5.62 -11.50
CA CYS A 187 -23.34 5.31 -12.90
C CYS A 187 -22.21 6.20 -13.44
N ALA A 188 -22.27 7.50 -13.15
CA ALA A 188 -21.22 8.44 -13.54
C ALA A 188 -19.88 8.09 -12.86
N GLY A 189 -19.90 7.71 -11.60
CA GLY A 189 -18.72 7.27 -10.87
C GLY A 189 -18.06 6.03 -11.48
N LEU A 190 -18.86 5.03 -11.85
CA LEU A 190 -18.38 3.83 -12.55
C LEU A 190 -17.79 4.16 -13.92
N LEU A 191 -18.43 5.06 -14.68
CA LEU A 191 -17.92 5.51 -15.97
C LEU A 191 -16.57 6.23 -15.83
N ILE A 192 -16.46 7.17 -14.88
CA ILE A 192 -15.22 7.90 -14.62
C ILE A 192 -14.11 6.94 -14.15
N MET A 193 -14.44 6.00 -13.27
CA MET A 193 -13.52 4.97 -12.83
C MET A 193 -13.01 4.14 -14.01
N TRP A 194 -13.90 3.72 -14.92
CA TRP A 194 -13.53 2.99 -16.13
C TRP A 194 -12.60 3.79 -17.05
N LEU A 195 -12.86 5.08 -17.24
CA LEU A 195 -12.02 5.97 -18.05
C LEU A 195 -10.62 6.19 -17.43
N THR A 196 -10.51 6.20 -16.11
CA THR A 196 -9.23 6.42 -15.41
C THR A 196 -8.41 5.13 -15.26
N MET A 197 -9.01 3.94 -15.47
CA MET A 197 -8.32 2.65 -15.37
C MET A 197 -7.16 2.49 -16.35
N GLY A 198 -7.21 3.14 -17.52
CA GLY A 198 -6.15 3.07 -18.53
C GLY A 198 -4.77 3.49 -17.99
N ASN A 199 -4.72 4.39 -17.03
CA ASN A 199 -3.49 4.91 -16.42
C ASN A 199 -3.06 4.15 -15.17
N PHE A 200 -3.87 3.22 -14.66
CA PHE A 200 -3.62 2.54 -13.40
C PHE A 200 -2.29 1.77 -13.41
N TYR A 201 -2.03 1.04 -14.49
CA TYR A 201 -0.80 0.27 -14.63
C TYR A 201 0.46 1.16 -14.56
N SER A 202 0.49 2.26 -15.31
CA SER A 202 1.63 3.17 -15.32
C SER A 202 1.88 3.81 -13.95
N HIS A 203 0.81 4.18 -13.25
CA HIS A 203 0.89 4.67 -11.88
C HIS A 203 1.42 3.61 -10.94
N PHE A 204 0.97 2.36 -11.07
CA PHE A 204 1.44 1.27 -10.22
C PHE A 204 2.94 1.01 -10.43
N VAL A 205 3.40 0.92 -11.69
CA VAL A 205 4.82 0.73 -12.02
C VAL A 205 5.68 1.83 -11.42
N MET A 206 5.29 3.09 -11.62
CA MET A 206 6.02 4.24 -11.08
C MET A 206 6.11 4.19 -9.54
N GLN A 207 5.02 3.83 -8.87
CA GLN A 207 4.97 3.71 -7.42
C GLN A 207 5.83 2.56 -6.91
N TRP A 208 5.77 1.44 -7.60
CA TRP A 208 6.58 0.28 -7.26
C TRP A 208 8.07 0.56 -7.41
N GLN A 209 8.50 1.19 -8.53
CA GLN A 209 9.89 1.58 -8.74
C GLN A 209 10.39 2.53 -7.64
N ARG A 210 9.61 3.54 -7.28
CA ARG A 210 9.95 4.42 -6.15
C ARG A 210 10.08 3.69 -4.83
N ALA A 211 9.23 2.68 -4.57
CA ALA A 211 9.33 1.87 -3.36
C ALA A 211 10.61 1.04 -3.35
N LEU A 212 11.04 0.51 -4.49
CA LEU A 212 12.31 -0.19 -4.62
C LEU A 212 13.49 0.75 -4.38
N ASP A 213 13.49 1.94 -4.99
CA ASP A 213 14.53 2.95 -4.80
C ASP A 213 14.61 3.39 -3.33
N PHE A 214 13.45 3.61 -2.70
CA PHE A 214 13.39 3.97 -1.29
C PHE A 214 13.86 2.84 -0.37
N SER A 215 13.50 1.59 -0.68
CA SER A 215 13.99 0.43 0.06
C SER A 215 15.50 0.30 -0.06
N CYS A 216 16.06 0.55 -1.25
CA CYS A 216 17.49 0.58 -1.49
C CYS A 216 18.17 1.71 -0.70
N TYR A 217 17.58 2.91 -0.67
CA TYR A 217 18.07 4.03 0.12
C TYR A 217 18.07 3.74 1.63
N LEU A 218 17.07 2.99 2.14
CA LEU A 218 17.01 2.62 3.56
C LEU A 218 18.14 1.67 3.98
N ILE A 219 18.59 0.80 3.09
CA ILE A 219 19.64 -0.19 3.35
C ILE A 219 21.01 0.20 2.77
N ASP A 220 21.15 1.43 2.26
CA ASP A 220 22.40 1.96 1.69
C ASP A 220 23.00 1.10 0.56
N CYS A 221 22.16 0.57 -0.36
CA CYS A 221 22.64 -0.25 -1.47
C CYS A 221 23.29 0.55 -2.64
N GLY A 222 23.67 1.79 -2.41
CA GLY A 222 24.50 2.60 -3.31
C GLY A 222 23.76 3.33 -4.44
N VAL A 223 22.42 3.37 -4.42
CA VAL A 223 21.60 4.21 -5.29
C VAL A 223 21.22 5.47 -4.50
N ALA A 224 21.75 6.62 -4.92
CA ALA A 224 21.27 7.90 -4.40
C ALA A 224 19.85 8.17 -4.91
N PRO A 225 18.97 8.80 -4.11
CA PRO A 225 17.58 9.10 -4.46
C PRO A 225 17.44 10.05 -5.65
#